data_3983ede21a0a1f55d2aa48755ee2aba7
#
_entry.id   3983ede21a0a1f55d2aa48755ee2aba7
#
_cell.length_a   1.000
_cell.length_b   1.000
_cell.length_c   1.000
_cell.angle_alpha   90.00
_cell.angle_beta   90.00
_cell.angle_gamma   90.00
#
_symmetry.space_group_name_H-M   'P 1'
#
loop_
_entity.id
_entity.type
_entity.pdbx_description
1 polymer ?
#
loop_
_entity_poly.entity_id
_entity_poly.type
_entity_poly.pdbx_seq_one_letter_code
_entity_poly.pdbx_strand_id
1 'polypeptide(L)'
;MNTYWQLIVFFFAAINPAAVALAMARGGEDRDIRPRWKTPAIGLAIAVAAYAVAAYGAARALDGLDIEPESFRVAAGVVMAAVGVLAIWRGAPGVEGEETGWQSAVFPLALPLLVSPAGLVAAVTYGADDGGGTAFGALSVSLAIAGILLVVSRGRWVPALDAVARLTGALLVVVAAGLVVDGVRAI
;
A
#
# COMPACT_ATOMS: atom_id res chain seq x y z
N MET A 1 -3.00 20.35 -7.33
CA MET A 1 -2.19 19.42 -8.16
C MET A 1 -0.93 19.05 -7.41
N ASN A 2 -0.79 17.78 -7.09
CA ASN A 2 0.44 17.27 -6.49
C ASN A 2 1.52 17.10 -7.55
N THR A 3 2.78 17.32 -7.16
CA THR A 3 3.89 17.01 -8.07
C THR A 3 4.01 15.48 -8.17
N TYR A 4 4.32 14.94 -9.36
CA TYR A 4 4.40 13.48 -9.60
C TYR A 4 5.27 12.75 -8.57
N TRP A 5 6.39 13.37 -8.14
CA TRP A 5 7.25 12.82 -7.09
C TRP A 5 6.57 12.73 -5.72
N GLN A 6 5.71 13.69 -5.39
CA GLN A 6 4.92 13.63 -4.15
C GLN A 6 3.97 12.44 -4.17
N LEU A 7 3.31 12.17 -5.29
CA LEU A 7 2.45 11.00 -5.44
C LEU A 7 3.22 9.68 -5.25
N ILE A 8 4.44 9.57 -5.81
CA ILE A 8 5.29 8.40 -5.57
C ILE A 8 5.57 8.21 -4.08
N VAL A 9 5.95 9.29 -3.37
CA VAL A 9 6.22 9.25 -1.93
C VAL A 9 4.96 8.87 -1.15
N PHE A 10 3.81 9.39 -1.53
CA PHE A 10 2.54 9.08 -0.88
C PHE A 10 2.14 7.61 -1.07
N PHE A 11 2.23 7.09 -2.29
CA PHE A 11 1.96 5.67 -2.54
C PHE A 11 3.01 4.76 -1.90
N PHE A 12 4.27 5.17 -1.87
CA PHE A 12 5.31 4.43 -1.15
C PHE A 12 4.97 4.34 0.35
N ALA A 13 4.50 5.44 0.95
CA ALA A 13 4.07 5.44 2.34
C ALA A 13 2.82 4.58 2.56
N ALA A 14 1.83 4.65 1.67
CA ALA A 14 0.56 3.94 1.78
C ALA A 14 0.69 2.41 1.58
N ILE A 15 1.53 1.97 0.64
CA ILE A 15 1.80 0.55 0.38
C ILE A 15 2.76 -0.02 1.42
N ASN A 16 3.69 0.81 1.92
CA ASN A 16 4.75 0.42 2.85
C ASN A 16 5.54 -0.82 2.39
N PRO A 17 6.30 -0.74 1.29
CA PRO A 17 7.02 -1.88 0.72
C PRO A 17 7.95 -2.60 1.69
N ALA A 18 8.51 -1.86 2.65
CA ALA A 18 9.38 -2.43 3.68
C ALA A 18 8.59 -3.34 4.65
N ALA A 19 7.35 -2.95 5.02
CA ALA A 19 6.47 -3.79 5.84
C ALA A 19 6.07 -5.07 5.11
N VAL A 20 5.79 -4.99 3.81
CA VAL A 20 5.49 -6.15 2.97
C VAL A 20 6.67 -7.13 2.93
N ALA A 21 7.88 -6.61 2.65
CA ALA A 21 9.10 -7.42 2.63
C ALA A 21 9.43 -8.03 4.00
N LEU A 22 9.23 -7.27 5.08
CA LEU A 22 9.44 -7.73 6.46
C LEU A 22 8.47 -8.84 6.84
N ALA A 23 7.19 -8.71 6.50
CA ALA A 23 6.17 -9.72 6.76
C ALA A 23 6.53 -11.05 6.09
N MET A 24 6.97 -10.99 4.83
CA MET A 24 7.40 -12.18 4.09
C MET A 24 8.71 -12.77 4.64
N ALA A 25 9.66 -11.94 5.06
CA ALA A 25 10.91 -12.40 5.66
C ALA A 25 10.67 -13.16 6.97
N ARG A 26 9.75 -12.69 7.81
CA ARG A 26 9.37 -13.34 9.08
C ARG A 26 8.58 -14.64 8.86
N GLY A 27 7.67 -14.65 7.88
CA GLY A 27 6.89 -15.86 7.56
C GLY A 27 7.69 -16.98 6.91
N GLY A 28 8.88 -16.69 6.40
CA GLY A 28 9.76 -17.66 5.71
C GLY A 28 10.75 -18.38 6.62
N GLU A 29 10.92 -17.98 7.89
CA GLU A 29 11.90 -18.60 8.79
C GLU A 29 11.57 -20.06 9.16
N ASP A 30 10.31 -20.47 9.05
CA ASP A 30 9.84 -21.82 9.42
C ASP A 30 9.51 -22.73 8.21
N ARG A 31 9.73 -22.23 7.01
CA ARG A 31 9.37 -22.97 5.79
C ARG A 31 10.54 -23.04 4.83
N ASP A 32 10.86 -24.26 4.42
CA ASP A 32 11.70 -24.59 3.25
C ASP A 32 10.99 -24.12 1.93
N ILE A 33 10.37 -22.95 2.02
CA ILE A 33 9.70 -22.29 0.90
C ILE A 33 10.79 -21.48 0.20
N ARG A 34 11.49 -22.14 -0.70
CA ARG A 34 12.17 -21.40 -1.77
C ARG A 34 11.10 -20.50 -2.39
N PRO A 35 11.26 -19.16 -2.34
CA PRO A 35 10.31 -18.28 -2.98
C PRO A 35 10.31 -18.62 -4.47
N ARG A 36 9.37 -19.42 -4.89
CA ARG A 36 9.11 -19.59 -6.31
C ARG A 36 8.69 -18.20 -6.77
N TRP A 37 9.46 -17.60 -7.66
CA TRP A 37 9.20 -16.27 -8.23
C TRP A 37 7.73 -16.10 -8.69
N LYS A 38 7.03 -17.19 -8.93
CA LYS A 38 5.61 -17.24 -9.30
C LYS A 38 4.69 -16.66 -8.24
N THR A 39 4.91 -16.95 -6.96
CA THR A 39 4.05 -16.45 -5.85
C THR A 39 4.10 -14.92 -5.73
N PRO A 40 5.28 -14.27 -5.62
CA PRO A 40 5.36 -12.81 -5.66
C PRO A 40 4.82 -12.19 -6.95
N ALA A 41 5.05 -12.82 -8.11
CA ALA A 41 4.56 -12.31 -9.38
C ALA A 41 3.03 -12.31 -9.47
N ILE A 42 2.37 -13.38 -9.02
CA ILE A 42 0.91 -13.47 -8.98
C ILE A 42 0.35 -12.44 -8.00
N GLY A 43 0.91 -12.35 -6.79
CA GLY A 43 0.48 -11.37 -5.79
C GLY A 43 0.61 -9.92 -6.30
N LEU A 44 1.72 -9.61 -6.96
CA LEU A 44 1.94 -8.31 -7.57
C LEU A 44 0.96 -8.03 -8.71
N ALA A 45 0.67 -9.02 -9.56
CA ALA A 45 -0.31 -8.87 -10.65
C ALA A 45 -1.72 -8.58 -10.11
N ILE A 46 -2.13 -9.26 -9.03
CA ILE A 46 -3.41 -8.99 -8.35
C ILE A 46 -3.41 -7.57 -7.77
N ALA A 47 -2.34 -7.15 -7.12
CA ALA A 47 -2.24 -5.81 -6.56
C ALA A 47 -2.30 -4.73 -7.66
N VAL A 48 -1.59 -4.91 -8.77
CA VAL A 48 -1.64 -4.02 -9.93
C VAL A 48 -3.07 -3.90 -10.46
N ALA A 49 -3.78 -5.02 -10.63
CA ALA A 49 -5.16 -5.03 -11.11
C ALA A 49 -6.12 -4.31 -10.14
N ALA A 50 -6.02 -4.60 -8.84
CA ALA A 50 -6.85 -3.97 -7.82
C ALA A 50 -6.64 -2.45 -7.78
N TYR A 51 -5.41 -2.01 -7.82
CA TYR A 51 -5.08 -0.59 -7.80
C TYR A 51 -5.42 0.12 -9.12
N ALA A 52 -5.32 -0.57 -10.26
CA ALA A 52 -5.77 -0.01 -11.53
C ALA A 52 -7.28 0.25 -11.48
N VAL A 53 -8.07 -0.72 -11.01
CA VAL A 53 -9.52 -0.54 -10.84
C VAL A 53 -9.81 0.63 -9.89
N ALA A 54 -9.10 0.72 -8.75
CA ALA A 54 -9.30 1.80 -7.78
C ALA A 54 -8.96 3.17 -8.38
N ALA A 55 -7.80 3.32 -9.05
CA ALA A 55 -7.35 4.61 -9.58
C ALA A 55 -8.18 5.07 -10.78
N TYR A 56 -8.44 4.19 -11.75
CA TYR A 56 -9.20 4.56 -12.96
C TYR A 56 -10.71 4.61 -12.72
N GLY A 57 -11.21 3.86 -11.75
CA GLY A 57 -12.62 3.86 -11.35
C GLY A 57 -12.99 4.96 -10.36
N ALA A 58 -12.01 5.67 -9.79
CA ALA A 58 -12.19 6.60 -8.68
C ALA A 58 -13.30 7.63 -8.90
N ALA A 59 -13.19 8.44 -9.94
CA ALA A 59 -14.17 9.49 -10.22
C ALA A 59 -15.60 8.92 -10.40
N ARG A 60 -15.73 7.84 -11.20
CA ARG A 60 -17.02 7.21 -11.41
C ARG A 60 -17.62 6.60 -10.14
N ALA A 61 -16.76 6.05 -9.26
CA ALA A 61 -17.22 5.48 -8.00
C ALA A 61 -17.73 6.56 -7.05
N LEU A 62 -17.01 7.68 -6.93
CA LEU A 62 -17.44 8.81 -6.10
C LEU A 62 -18.70 9.45 -6.63
N ASP A 63 -18.78 9.74 -7.93
CA ASP A 63 -19.98 10.27 -8.58
C ASP A 63 -21.20 9.34 -8.41
N GLY A 64 -20.99 8.03 -8.59
CA GLY A 64 -22.07 7.04 -8.45
C GLY A 64 -22.58 6.85 -7.03
N LEU A 65 -21.78 7.23 -6.02
CA LEU A 65 -22.15 7.20 -4.61
C LEU A 65 -22.57 8.57 -4.07
N ASP A 66 -22.59 9.60 -4.91
CA ASP A 66 -22.87 10.99 -4.53
C ASP A 66 -21.96 11.49 -3.40
N ILE A 67 -20.66 11.11 -3.49
CA ILE A 67 -19.64 11.47 -2.51
C ILE A 67 -18.74 12.54 -3.13
N GLU A 68 -18.66 13.69 -2.46
CA GLU A 68 -17.74 14.75 -2.84
C GLU A 68 -16.29 14.32 -2.59
N PRO A 69 -15.36 14.58 -3.54
CA PRO A 69 -13.95 14.22 -3.41
C PRO A 69 -13.29 14.77 -2.13
N GLU A 70 -13.69 15.96 -1.69
CA GLU A 70 -13.19 16.62 -0.48
C GLU A 70 -13.58 15.83 0.78
N SER A 71 -14.84 15.42 0.87
CA SER A 71 -15.35 14.59 1.98
C SER A 71 -14.66 13.21 1.99
N PHE A 72 -14.47 12.61 0.82
CA PHE A 72 -13.71 11.35 0.70
C PHE A 72 -12.26 11.51 1.14
N ARG A 73 -11.63 12.64 0.81
CA ARG A 73 -10.24 12.95 1.19
C ARG A 73 -10.05 12.99 2.71
N VAL A 74 -11.00 13.56 3.44
CA VAL A 74 -10.99 13.55 4.91
C VAL A 74 -11.08 12.12 5.44
N ALA A 75 -12.04 11.34 4.95
CA ALA A 75 -12.21 9.94 5.35
C ALA A 75 -10.96 9.08 5.03
N ALA A 76 -10.40 9.26 3.83
CA ALA A 76 -9.17 8.61 3.40
C ALA A 76 -8.00 8.93 4.34
N GLY A 77 -7.84 10.21 4.71
CA GLY A 77 -6.82 10.65 5.66
C GLY A 77 -6.96 9.96 7.01
N VAL A 78 -8.18 9.81 7.54
CA VAL A 78 -8.41 9.10 8.81
C VAL A 78 -7.99 7.62 8.71
N VAL A 79 -8.36 6.93 7.62
CA VAL A 79 -7.96 5.53 7.39
C VAL A 79 -6.43 5.41 7.28
N MET A 80 -5.81 6.29 6.51
CA MET A 80 -4.34 6.30 6.33
C MET A 80 -3.62 6.59 7.66
N ALA A 81 -4.13 7.52 8.47
CA ALA A 81 -3.57 7.81 9.79
C ALA A 81 -3.65 6.58 10.70
N ALA A 82 -4.78 5.90 10.75
CA ALA A 82 -4.96 4.69 11.55
C ALA A 82 -3.98 3.59 11.14
N VAL A 83 -3.83 3.34 9.82
CA VAL A 83 -2.86 2.35 9.29
C VAL A 83 -1.43 2.77 9.61
N GLY A 84 -1.09 4.06 9.47
CA GLY A 84 0.23 4.58 9.80
C GLY A 84 0.59 4.41 11.28
N VAL A 85 -0.33 4.72 12.20
CA VAL A 85 -0.16 4.51 13.64
C VAL A 85 0.03 3.03 13.96
N LEU A 86 -0.76 2.15 13.36
CA LEU A 86 -0.61 0.70 13.53
C LEU A 86 0.75 0.21 13.04
N ALA A 87 1.24 0.73 11.90
CA ALA A 87 2.56 0.40 11.37
C ALA A 87 3.70 0.84 12.29
N ILE A 88 3.58 2.01 12.93
CA ILE A 88 4.55 2.48 13.94
C ILE A 88 4.54 1.57 15.16
N TRP A 89 3.36 1.25 15.67
CA TRP A 89 3.23 0.52 16.94
C TRP A 89 3.55 -0.96 16.79
N ARG A 90 2.92 -1.64 15.83
CA ARG A 90 3.03 -3.11 15.65
C ARG A 90 4.15 -3.52 14.71
N GLY A 91 4.65 -2.59 13.89
CA GLY A 91 5.50 -2.92 12.76
C GLY A 91 4.72 -3.60 11.63
N ALA A 92 5.39 -4.48 10.87
CA ALA A 92 4.71 -5.24 9.83
C ALA A 92 3.71 -6.24 10.41
N PRO A 93 2.54 -6.41 9.77
CA PRO A 93 1.59 -7.43 10.15
C PRO A 93 2.24 -8.83 10.09
N GLY A 94 1.94 -9.69 11.05
CA GLY A 94 2.35 -11.08 11.00
C GLY A 94 1.67 -11.80 9.84
N VAL A 95 2.41 -12.68 9.18
CA VAL A 95 1.85 -13.58 8.18
C VAL A 95 1.44 -14.85 8.89
N GLU A 96 0.22 -14.89 9.40
CA GLU A 96 -0.38 -16.10 9.94
C GLU A 96 -1.17 -16.77 8.82
N GLY A 97 -0.67 -17.85 8.26
CA GLY A 97 -1.37 -18.62 7.24
C GLY A 97 -0.62 -19.90 6.90
N GLU A 98 -1.31 -21.04 6.96
CA GLU A 98 -0.81 -22.35 6.54
C GLU A 98 -1.01 -22.60 5.03
N GLU A 99 -1.44 -21.59 4.31
CA GLU A 99 -1.77 -21.67 2.89
C GLU A 99 -0.54 -22.00 2.04
N THR A 100 -0.67 -23.02 1.21
CA THR A 100 0.41 -23.47 0.30
C THR A 100 0.01 -23.29 -1.16
N GLY A 101 0.99 -23.08 -2.03
CA GLY A 101 0.75 -22.98 -3.47
C GLY A 101 0.32 -21.58 -3.92
N TRP A 102 -0.61 -21.49 -4.89
CA TRP A 102 -1.09 -20.21 -5.45
C TRP A 102 -1.97 -19.42 -4.46
N GLN A 103 -2.60 -20.10 -3.50
CA GLN A 103 -3.42 -19.48 -2.46
C GLN A 103 -2.58 -18.55 -1.61
N SER A 104 -1.31 -18.89 -1.31
CA SER A 104 -0.40 -18.01 -0.57
C SER A 104 -0.04 -16.72 -1.34
N ALA A 105 -0.22 -16.70 -2.66
CA ALA A 105 -0.05 -15.49 -3.47
C ALA A 105 -1.25 -14.54 -3.33
N VAL A 106 -2.45 -15.08 -3.14
CA VAL A 106 -3.65 -14.28 -2.91
C VAL A 106 -3.72 -13.85 -1.45
N PHE A 107 -3.57 -14.80 -0.54
CA PHE A 107 -3.63 -14.56 0.88
C PHE A 107 -2.40 -15.20 1.55
N PRO A 108 -1.61 -14.47 2.33
CA PRO A 108 -1.77 -13.06 2.73
C PRO A 108 -1.04 -12.06 1.82
N LEU A 109 -0.33 -12.51 0.76
CA LEU A 109 0.59 -11.63 0.03
C LEU A 109 -0.13 -10.52 -0.75
N ALA A 110 -1.09 -10.85 -1.60
CA ALA A 110 -1.84 -9.81 -2.31
C ALA A 110 -2.76 -9.06 -1.35
N LEU A 111 -3.54 -9.78 -0.58
CA LEU A 111 -4.48 -9.25 0.40
C LEU A 111 -4.12 -9.77 1.80
N PRO A 112 -3.85 -8.94 2.82
CA PRO A 112 -3.87 -7.46 2.81
C PRO A 112 -2.50 -6.80 2.60
N LEU A 113 -1.42 -7.55 2.34
CA LEU A 113 -0.06 -7.00 2.40
C LEU A 113 0.23 -6.01 1.26
N LEU A 114 0.08 -6.43 0.00
CA LEU A 114 0.30 -5.55 -1.16
C LEU A 114 -0.88 -4.61 -1.38
N VAL A 115 -2.12 -5.09 -1.28
CA VAL A 115 -3.34 -4.29 -1.39
C VAL A 115 -3.78 -3.88 0.00
N SER A 116 -3.14 -2.84 0.53
CA SER A 116 -3.46 -2.29 1.85
C SER A 116 -4.68 -1.37 1.80
N PRO A 117 -5.45 -1.23 2.90
CA PRO A 117 -6.53 -0.25 2.98
C PRO A 117 -6.04 1.17 2.71
N ALA A 118 -4.88 1.56 3.25
CA ALA A 118 -4.27 2.87 3.00
C ALA A 118 -3.93 3.08 1.52
N GLY A 119 -3.39 2.05 0.87
CA GLY A 119 -3.08 2.10 -0.57
C GLY A 119 -4.34 2.24 -1.44
N LEU A 120 -5.43 1.52 -1.10
CA LEU A 120 -6.68 1.62 -1.84
C LEU A 120 -7.32 3.01 -1.72
N VAL A 121 -7.45 3.54 -0.50
CA VAL A 121 -8.02 4.88 -0.33
C VAL A 121 -7.14 5.96 -0.96
N ALA A 122 -5.82 5.81 -0.92
CA ALA A 122 -4.90 6.69 -1.64
C ALA A 122 -5.11 6.61 -3.16
N ALA A 123 -5.28 5.40 -3.72
CA ALA A 123 -5.51 5.22 -5.15
C ALA A 123 -6.81 5.88 -5.62
N VAL A 124 -7.88 5.78 -4.81
CA VAL A 124 -9.15 6.45 -5.09
C VAL A 124 -9.00 7.97 -4.96
N THR A 125 -8.41 8.47 -3.87
CA THR A 125 -8.23 9.91 -3.64
C THR A 125 -7.45 10.56 -4.79
N TYR A 126 -6.24 10.07 -5.04
CA TYR A 126 -5.37 10.66 -6.08
C TYR A 126 -5.83 10.31 -7.50
N GLY A 127 -6.55 9.19 -7.66
CA GLY A 127 -7.20 8.85 -8.94
C GLY A 127 -8.30 9.83 -9.31
N ALA A 128 -9.07 10.32 -8.34
CA ALA A 128 -10.08 11.35 -8.54
C ALA A 128 -9.45 12.76 -8.72
N ASP A 129 -8.46 13.09 -7.89
CA ASP A 129 -7.87 14.44 -7.83
C ASP A 129 -6.89 14.75 -9.00
N ASP A 130 -5.96 13.83 -9.27
CA ASP A 130 -4.84 14.01 -10.20
C ASP A 130 -5.00 13.19 -11.50
N GLY A 131 -6.09 12.41 -11.58
CA GLY A 131 -6.42 11.53 -12.69
C GLY A 131 -5.84 10.12 -12.55
N GLY A 132 -6.64 9.12 -12.96
CA GLY A 132 -6.31 7.69 -12.80
C GLY A 132 -4.97 7.28 -13.40
N GLY A 133 -4.59 7.83 -14.56
CA GLY A 133 -3.31 7.54 -15.21
C GLY A 133 -2.10 8.03 -14.42
N THR A 134 -2.16 9.25 -13.90
CA THR A 134 -1.09 9.84 -13.07
C THR A 134 -0.94 9.07 -11.76
N ALA A 135 -2.06 8.83 -11.07
CA ALA A 135 -2.07 8.08 -9.82
C ALA A 135 -1.55 6.65 -10.02
N PHE A 136 -2.03 5.93 -11.04
CA PHE A 136 -1.58 4.58 -11.32
C PHE A 136 -0.11 4.51 -11.74
N GLY A 137 0.39 5.48 -12.49
CA GLY A 137 1.81 5.58 -12.84
C GLY A 137 2.71 5.71 -11.60
N ALA A 138 2.38 6.63 -10.70
CA ALA A 138 3.13 6.83 -9.45
C ALA A 138 3.05 5.60 -8.52
N LEU A 139 1.88 4.99 -8.41
CA LEU A 139 1.65 3.76 -7.66
C LEU A 139 2.46 2.58 -8.22
N SER A 140 2.55 2.46 -9.55
CA SER A 140 3.32 1.39 -10.20
C SER A 140 4.80 1.43 -9.84
N VAL A 141 5.37 2.62 -9.64
CA VAL A 141 6.75 2.78 -9.14
C VAL A 141 6.88 2.19 -7.74
N SER A 142 5.95 2.49 -6.85
CA SER A 142 5.95 1.97 -5.47
C SER A 142 5.76 0.45 -5.41
N LEU A 143 4.90 -0.10 -6.29
CA LEU A 143 4.73 -1.55 -6.43
C LEU A 143 5.97 -2.23 -7.01
N ALA A 144 6.66 -1.59 -7.95
CA ALA A 144 7.94 -2.11 -8.48
C ALA A 144 9.00 -2.19 -7.38
N ILE A 145 9.10 -1.15 -6.53
CA ILE A 145 9.99 -1.18 -5.37
C ILE A 145 9.61 -2.31 -4.41
N ALA A 146 8.32 -2.51 -4.14
CA ALA A 146 7.84 -3.62 -3.31
C ALA A 146 8.24 -4.98 -3.93
N GLY A 147 8.05 -5.16 -5.23
CA GLY A 147 8.44 -6.36 -5.95
C GLY A 147 9.95 -6.64 -5.86
N ILE A 148 10.79 -5.62 -6.03
CA ILE A 148 12.24 -5.73 -5.89
C ILE A 148 12.61 -6.13 -4.46
N LEU A 149 12.03 -5.47 -3.45
CA LEU A 149 12.28 -5.78 -2.05
C LEU A 149 11.87 -7.20 -1.70
N LEU A 150 10.74 -7.71 -2.22
CA LEU A 150 10.30 -9.08 -2.01
C LEU A 150 11.30 -10.12 -2.56
N VAL A 151 11.95 -9.80 -3.67
CA VAL A 151 12.94 -10.71 -4.29
C VAL A 151 14.29 -10.64 -3.58
N VAL A 152 14.71 -9.44 -3.17
CA VAL A 152 16.05 -9.18 -2.62
C VAL A 152 16.11 -9.40 -1.11
N SER A 153 14.99 -9.17 -0.40
CA SER A 153 14.99 -9.25 1.07
C SER A 153 15.10 -10.69 1.55
N ARG A 154 16.20 -10.98 2.25
CA ARG A 154 16.45 -12.22 2.97
C ARG A 154 16.60 -11.91 4.45
N GLY A 155 16.41 -12.89 5.33
CA GLY A 155 16.37 -12.73 6.80
C GLY A 155 17.42 -11.83 7.46
N ARG A 156 18.55 -11.57 6.79
CA ARG A 156 19.62 -10.67 7.26
C ARG A 156 19.21 -9.19 7.41
N TRP A 157 18.14 -8.76 6.73
CA TRP A 157 17.70 -7.37 6.68
C TRP A 157 16.51 -7.05 7.60
N VAL A 158 16.04 -8.03 8.39
CA VAL A 158 14.86 -7.88 9.26
C VAL A 158 14.89 -6.63 10.14
N PRO A 159 15.99 -6.31 10.88
CA PRO A 159 16.00 -5.10 11.71
C PRO A 159 15.93 -3.80 10.89
N ALA A 160 16.61 -3.76 9.75
CA ALA A 160 16.58 -2.58 8.88
C ALA A 160 15.20 -2.40 8.24
N LEU A 161 14.59 -3.48 7.78
CA LEU A 161 13.23 -3.44 7.23
C LEU A 161 12.19 -3.00 8.28
N ASP A 162 12.33 -3.44 9.54
CA ASP A 162 11.44 -3.02 10.63
C ASP A 162 11.57 -1.51 10.89
N ALA A 163 12.79 -1.00 10.95
CA ALA A 163 13.04 0.43 11.13
C ALA A 163 12.45 1.24 9.95
N VAL A 164 12.70 0.83 8.71
CA VAL A 164 12.16 1.50 7.52
C VAL A 164 10.63 1.41 7.49
N ALA A 165 10.03 0.27 7.83
CA ALA A 165 8.58 0.10 7.86
C ALA A 165 7.91 1.06 8.86
N ARG A 166 8.50 1.25 10.03
CA ARG A 166 8.01 2.21 11.06
C ARG A 166 8.17 3.65 10.62
N LEU A 167 9.31 4.01 10.01
CA LEU A 167 9.53 5.35 9.45
C LEU A 167 8.53 5.65 8.33
N THR A 168 8.26 4.68 7.48
CA THR A 168 7.26 4.78 6.42
C THR A 168 5.85 4.94 7.00
N GLY A 169 5.54 4.25 8.10
CA GLY A 169 4.30 4.46 8.87
C GLY A 169 4.18 5.88 9.41
N ALA A 170 5.26 6.44 9.96
CA ALA A 170 5.27 7.82 10.43
C ALA A 170 5.05 8.83 9.28
N LEU A 171 5.69 8.59 8.14
CA LEU A 171 5.47 9.39 6.93
C LEU A 171 4.00 9.32 6.49
N LEU A 172 3.39 8.14 6.55
CA LEU A 172 1.98 7.96 6.21
C LEU A 172 1.06 8.78 7.12
N VAL A 173 1.36 8.87 8.43
CA VAL A 173 0.60 9.72 9.35
C VAL A 173 0.70 11.21 8.98
N VAL A 174 1.89 11.66 8.59
CA VAL A 174 2.10 13.06 8.14
C VAL A 174 1.31 13.35 6.87
N VAL A 175 1.37 12.45 5.88
CA VAL A 175 0.59 12.55 4.64
C VAL A 175 -0.91 12.57 4.92
N ALA A 176 -1.37 11.69 5.80
CA ALA A 176 -2.76 11.59 6.22
C ALA A 176 -3.27 12.87 6.88
N ALA A 177 -2.46 13.47 7.75
CA ALA A 177 -2.79 14.76 8.37
C ALA A 177 -2.93 15.87 7.32
N GLY A 178 -2.04 15.91 6.32
CA GLY A 178 -2.15 16.82 5.19
C GLY A 178 -3.47 16.64 4.43
N LEU A 179 -3.82 15.39 4.09
CA LEU A 179 -5.09 15.08 3.40
C LEU A 179 -6.32 15.55 4.18
N VAL A 180 -6.35 15.31 5.50
CA VAL A 180 -7.46 15.77 6.35
C VAL A 180 -7.56 17.29 6.34
N VAL A 181 -6.43 17.99 6.51
CA VAL A 181 -6.40 19.46 6.51
C VAL A 181 -6.86 20.02 5.16
N ASP A 182 -6.37 19.45 4.06
CA ASP A 182 -6.72 19.90 2.71
C ASP A 182 -8.20 19.60 2.39
N GLY A 183 -8.71 18.45 2.81
CA GLY A 183 -10.12 18.10 2.66
C GLY A 183 -11.04 19.04 3.46
N VAL A 184 -10.73 19.29 4.73
CA VAL A 184 -11.53 20.19 5.59
C VAL A 184 -11.52 21.64 5.08
N ARG A 185 -10.42 22.11 4.48
CA ARG A 185 -10.34 23.46 3.92
C ARG A 185 -11.11 23.65 2.61
N ALA A 186 -11.40 22.55 1.93
CA ALA A 186 -12.08 22.55 0.64
C ALA A 186 -13.61 22.41 0.74
N ILE A 187 -14.12 21.94 1.89
CA ILE A 187 -15.55 21.89 2.25
C ILE A 187 -16.02 23.30 2.64
#